data_fc68122b09078a8a19b566b1317bb76f
#
_entry.id   fc68122b09078a8a19b566b1317bb76f
#
_cell.length_a   1.000
_cell.length_b   1.000
_cell.length_c   1.000
_cell.angle_alpha   90.00
_cell.angle_beta   90.00
_cell.angle_gamma   90.00
#
_symmetry.space_group_name_H-M   'P 1'
#
loop_
_entity.id
_entity.type
_entity.pdbx_description
1 polymer ?
#
loop_
_entity_poly.entity_id
_entity_poly.type
_entity_poly.pdbx_seq_one_letter_code
_entity_poly.pdbx_strand_id
1 'polypeptide(L)'
;MQLIKNNFSRYVIAIIACLTSACSPIKVLNSLVPENGYELVSAVEYGANARQKLDIYLPKATEKSTALKKVIIFYYGGNWDSGERADYKFAAEALVGHGYIVVIPDYRVYPEVLFPGFMADPVSVAKWVKTNIKKYNGDANGVFLAGHSAGAHIAVMMAINPEYLAEASLKPNDFAGVIGLAGPYDFLPLKSDRLKVIFGSDAEQWKSQPINFVDGKNPPLLLAVGMKDGTVWPRNSINLAKKIKDNNGLVEVAEFANYGHIDMVTKLAKPLRGDGELLKAITLFINSH
;
A
#
# COMPACT_ATOMS: atom_id res chain seq x y z
N MET A 1 -28.01 -12.12 -48.73
CA MET A 1 -26.55 -12.06 -48.37
C MET A 1 -26.22 -10.99 -47.30
N GLN A 2 -27.09 -10.01 -47.08
CA GLN A 2 -26.89 -8.91 -46.10
C GLN A 2 -27.27 -9.27 -44.64
N LEU A 3 -28.21 -10.17 -44.43
CA LEU A 3 -28.67 -10.60 -43.12
C LEU A 3 -27.66 -11.51 -42.35
N ILE A 4 -26.83 -12.25 -43.07
CA ILE A 4 -25.82 -13.15 -42.46
C ILE A 4 -24.61 -12.36 -41.93
N LYS A 5 -24.25 -11.26 -42.62
CA LYS A 5 -23.13 -10.40 -42.19
C LYS A 5 -23.40 -9.64 -40.86
N ASN A 6 -24.69 -9.23 -40.67
CA ASN A 6 -25.06 -8.49 -39.43
C ASN A 6 -25.07 -9.39 -38.17
N ASN A 7 -25.36 -10.67 -38.32
CA ASN A 7 -25.37 -11.58 -37.21
C ASN A 7 -23.92 -11.98 -36.75
N PHE A 8 -23.02 -12.18 -37.73
CA PHE A 8 -21.63 -12.51 -37.44
C PHE A 8 -20.93 -11.37 -36.67
N SER A 9 -21.16 -10.11 -37.03
CA SER A 9 -20.64 -8.94 -36.31
C SER A 9 -21.18 -8.81 -34.90
N ARG A 10 -22.46 -9.14 -34.66
CA ARG A 10 -23.08 -9.13 -33.32
C ARG A 10 -22.54 -10.23 -32.44
N TYR A 11 -22.26 -11.42 -32.96
CA TYR A 11 -21.62 -12.52 -32.19
C TYR A 11 -20.16 -12.22 -31.86
N VAL A 12 -19.41 -11.62 -32.76
CA VAL A 12 -18.02 -11.20 -32.55
C VAL A 12 -17.96 -10.12 -31.47
N ILE A 13 -18.86 -9.12 -31.51
CA ILE A 13 -18.93 -8.07 -30.49
C ILE A 13 -19.38 -8.67 -29.13
N ALA A 14 -20.33 -9.61 -29.12
CA ALA A 14 -20.77 -10.27 -27.89
C ALA A 14 -19.66 -11.17 -27.28
N ILE A 15 -18.87 -11.86 -28.10
CA ILE A 15 -17.74 -12.68 -27.65
C ILE A 15 -16.61 -11.78 -27.11
N ILE A 16 -16.33 -10.64 -27.72
CA ILE A 16 -15.35 -9.68 -27.23
C ILE A 16 -15.84 -9.06 -25.90
N ALA A 17 -17.12 -8.73 -25.77
CA ALA A 17 -17.71 -8.23 -24.53
C ALA A 17 -17.70 -9.27 -23.40
N CYS A 18 -17.89 -10.57 -23.70
CA CYS A 18 -17.78 -11.65 -22.71
C CYS A 18 -16.34 -11.94 -22.29
N LEU A 19 -15.34 -11.73 -23.15
CA LEU A 19 -13.92 -11.92 -22.82
C LEU A 19 -13.38 -10.77 -21.97
N THR A 20 -13.96 -9.56 -22.03
CA THR A 20 -13.56 -8.43 -21.17
C THR A 20 -14.18 -8.47 -19.77
N SER A 21 -15.24 -9.27 -19.55
CA SER A 21 -15.84 -9.45 -18.21
C SER A 21 -15.01 -10.29 -17.23
N ALA A 22 -13.99 -10.99 -17.71
CA ALA A 22 -13.19 -11.91 -16.88
C ALA A 22 -11.83 -11.36 -16.43
N CYS A 23 -11.39 -10.21 -16.94
CA CYS A 23 -10.12 -9.61 -16.51
C CYS A 23 -10.39 -8.52 -15.48
N SER A 24 -9.90 -8.74 -14.25
CA SER A 24 -9.83 -7.68 -13.22
C SER A 24 -9.10 -6.46 -13.81
N PRO A 25 -9.63 -5.22 -13.66
CA PRO A 25 -8.95 -4.02 -14.13
C PRO A 25 -7.49 -3.92 -13.69
N ILE A 26 -7.19 -4.42 -12.51
CA ILE A 26 -5.84 -4.42 -11.95
C ILE A 26 -4.91 -5.39 -12.71
N LYS A 27 -5.43 -6.54 -13.17
CA LYS A 27 -4.67 -7.48 -14.02
C LYS A 27 -4.32 -6.87 -15.37
N VAL A 28 -5.25 -6.08 -15.93
CA VAL A 28 -4.99 -5.32 -17.17
C VAL A 28 -3.91 -4.27 -16.94
N LEU A 29 -3.96 -3.50 -15.85
CA LEU A 29 -2.90 -2.54 -15.53
C LEU A 29 -1.55 -3.22 -15.37
N ASN A 30 -1.49 -4.35 -14.66
CA ASN A 30 -0.25 -5.09 -14.46
C ASN A 30 0.31 -5.70 -15.77
N SER A 31 -0.54 -6.07 -16.73
CA SER A 31 -0.07 -6.57 -18.03
C SER A 31 0.60 -5.49 -18.89
N LEU A 32 0.34 -4.21 -18.60
CA LEU A 32 0.95 -3.06 -19.27
C LEU A 32 2.25 -2.59 -18.57
N VAL A 33 2.63 -3.21 -17.47
CA VAL A 33 3.87 -2.85 -16.75
C VAL A 33 5.07 -3.40 -17.50
N PRO A 34 6.05 -2.55 -17.89
CA PRO A 34 7.28 -3.00 -18.52
C PRO A 34 8.10 -3.87 -17.55
N GLU A 35 8.49 -5.06 -17.98
CA GLU A 35 9.31 -5.97 -17.14
C GLU A 35 10.82 -5.70 -17.26
N ASN A 36 11.21 -4.82 -18.19
CA ASN A 36 12.60 -4.50 -18.44
C ASN A 36 13.16 -3.38 -17.55
N GLY A 37 12.33 -2.77 -16.69
CA GLY A 37 12.71 -1.62 -15.84
C GLY A 37 13.28 -2.00 -14.47
N TYR A 38 13.16 -3.25 -14.04
CA TYR A 38 13.56 -3.72 -12.71
C TYR A 38 14.02 -5.19 -12.75
N GLU A 39 14.62 -5.65 -11.66
CA GLU A 39 14.85 -7.06 -11.36
C GLU A 39 13.88 -7.48 -10.27
N LEU A 40 13.32 -8.70 -10.38
CA LEU A 40 12.36 -9.22 -9.43
C LEU A 40 12.91 -10.45 -8.72
N VAL A 41 12.98 -10.39 -7.39
CA VAL A 41 13.18 -11.56 -6.53
C VAL A 41 11.81 -11.92 -5.95
N SER A 42 11.20 -12.97 -6.46
CA SER A 42 9.81 -13.31 -6.21
C SER A 42 9.65 -14.36 -5.12
N ALA A 43 8.52 -14.32 -4.41
CA ALA A 43 8.06 -15.31 -3.46
C ALA A 43 9.05 -15.68 -2.34
N VAL A 44 9.80 -14.68 -1.86
CA VAL A 44 10.72 -14.86 -0.71
C VAL A 44 9.89 -15.08 0.55
N GLU A 45 10.16 -16.17 1.26
CA GLU A 45 9.45 -16.51 2.48
C GLU A 45 9.92 -15.64 3.66
N TYR A 46 8.97 -15.05 4.40
CA TYR A 46 9.25 -14.33 5.64
C TYR A 46 8.62 -15.01 6.87
N GLY A 47 7.88 -16.09 6.66
CA GLY A 47 7.25 -16.94 7.68
C GLY A 47 6.82 -18.29 7.13
N ALA A 48 6.20 -19.11 7.96
CA ALA A 48 5.84 -20.51 7.61
C ALA A 48 4.48 -20.65 6.91
N ASN A 49 3.63 -19.61 6.93
CA ASN A 49 2.32 -19.66 6.28
C ASN A 49 2.47 -19.49 4.76
N ALA A 50 1.59 -20.11 3.98
CA ALA A 50 1.59 -20.04 2.51
C ALA A 50 1.49 -18.60 1.97
N ARG A 51 0.78 -17.70 2.69
CA ARG A 51 0.69 -16.27 2.37
C ARG A 51 1.90 -15.47 2.85
N GLN A 52 2.74 -15.98 3.74
CA GLN A 52 3.88 -15.26 4.28
C GLN A 52 5.05 -15.21 3.29
N LYS A 53 4.80 -14.62 2.12
CA LYS A 53 5.78 -14.41 1.04
C LYS A 53 5.80 -12.94 0.63
N LEU A 54 6.95 -12.48 0.16
CA LEU A 54 7.14 -11.14 -0.36
C LEU A 54 7.89 -11.16 -1.69
N ASP A 55 7.64 -10.14 -2.49
CA ASP A 55 8.37 -9.85 -3.73
C ASP A 55 9.26 -8.64 -3.51
N ILE A 56 10.50 -8.71 -4.01
CA ILE A 56 11.48 -7.61 -3.93
C ILE A 56 11.75 -7.12 -5.34
N TYR A 57 11.39 -5.89 -5.60
CA TYR A 57 11.66 -5.19 -6.86
C TYR A 57 12.91 -4.34 -6.70
N LEU A 58 13.91 -4.61 -7.51
CA LEU A 58 15.23 -3.97 -7.47
C LEU A 58 15.40 -3.07 -8.69
N PRO A 59 15.86 -1.81 -8.52
CA PRO A 59 16.20 -0.98 -9.67
C PRO A 59 17.36 -1.60 -10.44
N LYS A 60 17.25 -1.64 -11.77
CA LYS A 60 18.35 -2.07 -12.61
C LYS A 60 19.55 -1.16 -12.36
N ALA A 61 20.71 -1.76 -12.19
CA ALA A 61 21.94 -1.03 -12.07
C ALA A 61 22.23 -0.32 -13.40
N THR A 62 22.10 1.00 -13.43
CA THR A 62 22.53 1.83 -14.56
C THR A 62 24.01 2.15 -14.50
N GLU A 63 24.59 2.14 -13.29
CA GLU A 63 25.99 2.29 -12.98
C GLU A 63 26.35 1.51 -11.72
N LYS A 64 27.63 1.26 -11.48
CA LYS A 64 28.16 0.61 -10.26
C LYS A 64 28.08 1.56 -9.04
N SER A 65 26.88 2.02 -8.69
CA SER A 65 26.70 2.76 -7.45
C SER A 65 26.84 1.81 -6.27
N THR A 66 27.78 2.10 -5.37
CA THR A 66 27.95 1.39 -4.10
C THR A 66 27.04 1.92 -2.99
N ALA A 67 26.32 3.02 -3.24
CA ALA A 67 25.41 3.61 -2.27
C ALA A 67 24.20 2.69 -2.03
N LEU A 68 23.89 2.45 -0.76
CA LEU A 68 22.69 1.73 -0.36
C LEU A 68 21.43 2.51 -0.79
N LYS A 69 20.41 1.79 -1.19
CA LYS A 69 19.15 2.36 -1.70
C LYS A 69 18.11 2.43 -0.61
N LYS A 70 17.32 3.51 -0.57
CA LYS A 70 16.12 3.60 0.27
C LYS A 70 15.15 2.48 -0.10
N VAL A 71 14.44 1.99 0.90
CA VAL A 71 13.56 0.80 0.79
C VAL A 71 12.13 1.20 1.12
N ILE A 72 11.17 0.73 0.34
CA ILE A 72 9.75 0.95 0.59
C ILE A 72 9.10 -0.42 0.80
N ILE A 73 8.51 -0.66 1.97
CA ILE A 73 7.62 -1.79 2.19
C ILE A 73 6.21 -1.30 1.86
N PHE A 74 5.61 -1.85 0.80
CA PHE A 74 4.30 -1.42 0.32
C PHE A 74 3.23 -2.45 0.64
N TYR A 75 2.32 -2.13 1.55
CA TYR A 75 1.16 -2.95 1.90
C TYR A 75 -0.02 -2.61 1.00
N TYR A 76 -0.58 -3.60 0.34
CA TYR A 76 -1.72 -3.42 -0.56
C TYR A 76 -3.05 -3.21 0.18
N GLY A 77 -4.05 -2.70 -0.55
CA GLY A 77 -5.43 -2.60 -0.09
C GLY A 77 -6.21 -3.90 -0.32
N GLY A 78 -7.49 -3.90 0.09
CA GLY A 78 -8.38 -5.06 -0.10
C GLY A 78 -9.25 -5.32 1.12
N ASN A 79 -9.68 -4.28 1.83
CA ASN A 79 -10.65 -4.36 2.95
C ASN A 79 -10.29 -5.37 4.04
N TRP A 80 -9.00 -5.72 4.21
CA TRP A 80 -8.47 -6.75 5.12
C TRP A 80 -9.03 -8.17 4.88
N ASP A 81 -9.67 -8.41 3.71
CA ASP A 81 -10.26 -9.70 3.34
C ASP A 81 -9.83 -10.21 1.95
N SER A 82 -9.06 -9.43 1.22
CA SER A 82 -8.64 -9.74 -0.16
C SER A 82 -7.34 -9.04 -0.53
N GLY A 83 -6.88 -9.29 -1.76
CA GLY A 83 -5.66 -8.72 -2.33
C GLY A 83 -4.49 -9.69 -2.36
N GLU A 84 -3.56 -9.43 -3.24
CA GLU A 84 -2.31 -10.16 -3.37
C GLU A 84 -1.18 -9.22 -3.84
N ARG A 85 0.07 -9.55 -3.49
CA ARG A 85 1.25 -8.75 -3.84
C ARG A 85 1.40 -8.53 -5.35
N ALA A 86 0.99 -9.52 -6.15
CA ALA A 86 1.04 -9.45 -7.60
C ALA A 86 0.13 -8.37 -8.20
N ASP A 87 -0.92 -7.96 -7.49
CA ASP A 87 -1.85 -6.93 -7.94
C ASP A 87 -1.21 -5.53 -7.97
N TYR A 88 -0.10 -5.31 -7.25
CA TYR A 88 0.51 -3.99 -7.09
C TYR A 88 1.87 -3.84 -7.81
N LYS A 89 2.15 -4.71 -8.80
CA LYS A 89 3.35 -4.63 -9.65
C LYS A 89 3.56 -3.26 -10.28
N PHE A 90 2.48 -2.60 -10.73
CA PHE A 90 2.53 -1.26 -11.32
C PHE A 90 3.02 -0.19 -10.33
N ALA A 91 2.67 -0.33 -9.05
CA ALA A 91 3.13 0.59 -8.00
C ALA A 91 4.62 0.36 -7.71
N ALA A 92 5.06 -0.90 -7.67
CA ALA A 92 6.47 -1.23 -7.53
C ALA A 92 7.29 -0.67 -8.70
N GLU A 93 6.85 -0.85 -9.96
CA GLU A 93 7.52 -0.32 -11.16
C GLU A 93 7.72 1.20 -11.06
N ALA A 94 6.67 1.91 -10.66
CA ALA A 94 6.73 3.36 -10.52
C ALA A 94 7.83 3.81 -9.55
N LEU A 95 7.89 3.18 -8.38
CA LEU A 95 8.82 3.55 -7.31
C LEU A 95 10.25 3.08 -7.60
N VAL A 96 10.41 1.87 -8.15
CA VAL A 96 11.72 1.36 -8.57
C VAL A 96 12.34 2.23 -9.67
N GLY A 97 11.52 2.78 -10.57
CA GLY A 97 11.98 3.73 -11.58
C GLY A 97 12.63 5.02 -11.02
N HIS A 98 12.41 5.30 -9.72
CA HIS A 98 13.06 6.39 -8.97
C HIS A 98 14.27 5.93 -8.15
N GLY A 99 14.71 4.68 -8.32
CA GLY A 99 15.92 4.13 -7.69
C GLY A 99 15.70 3.51 -6.30
N TYR A 100 14.45 3.39 -5.83
CA TYR A 100 14.14 2.73 -4.56
C TYR A 100 14.04 1.21 -4.72
N ILE A 101 14.33 0.47 -3.67
CA ILE A 101 13.94 -0.94 -3.57
C ILE A 101 12.51 -0.98 -3.04
N VAL A 102 11.66 -1.80 -3.67
CA VAL A 102 10.27 -1.96 -3.24
C VAL A 102 10.01 -3.40 -2.83
N VAL A 103 9.49 -3.58 -1.62
CA VAL A 103 9.09 -4.87 -1.07
C VAL A 103 7.58 -4.89 -0.95
N ILE A 104 6.92 -5.83 -1.63
CA ILE A 104 5.47 -6.02 -1.52
C ILE A 104 5.21 -7.40 -0.93
N PRO A 105 4.71 -7.49 0.33
CA PRO A 105 4.36 -8.76 0.93
C PRO A 105 2.92 -9.14 0.66
N ASP A 106 2.62 -10.45 0.63
CA ASP A 106 1.32 -10.94 1.05
C ASP A 106 1.28 -10.98 2.58
N TYR A 107 0.10 -10.82 3.14
CA TYR A 107 -0.17 -10.94 4.56
C TYR A 107 -1.51 -11.64 4.76
N ARG A 108 -1.70 -12.32 5.87
CA ARG A 108 -2.95 -13.01 6.16
C ARG A 108 -4.08 -12.00 6.36
N VAL A 109 -5.24 -12.35 5.85
CA VAL A 109 -6.45 -11.54 5.86
C VAL A 109 -7.63 -12.38 6.35
N TYR A 110 -8.76 -11.77 6.60
CA TYR A 110 -10.01 -12.49 6.85
C TYR A 110 -10.33 -13.47 5.69
N PRO A 111 -10.85 -14.69 5.93
CA PRO A 111 -11.28 -15.23 7.23
C PRO A 111 -10.17 -15.90 8.06
N GLU A 112 -8.93 -15.95 7.58
CA GLU A 112 -7.85 -16.66 8.25
C GLU A 112 -7.45 -15.99 9.57
N VAL A 113 -7.46 -14.66 9.59
CA VAL A 113 -7.16 -13.85 10.78
C VAL A 113 -8.10 -12.66 10.89
N LEU A 114 -8.32 -12.20 12.12
CA LEU A 114 -9.08 -10.99 12.46
C LEU A 114 -8.13 -9.92 13.03
N PHE A 115 -8.63 -8.69 13.21
CA PHE A 115 -7.93 -7.66 13.97
C PHE A 115 -7.85 -8.06 15.46
N PRO A 116 -6.71 -7.87 16.13
CA PRO A 116 -5.45 -7.32 15.63
C PRO A 116 -4.50 -8.36 15.00
N GLY A 117 -4.89 -9.63 14.91
CA GLY A 117 -4.03 -10.74 14.48
C GLY A 117 -3.38 -10.54 13.11
N PHE A 118 -4.05 -9.86 12.16
CA PHE A 118 -3.44 -9.59 10.86
C PHE A 118 -2.27 -8.58 10.92
N MET A 119 -2.07 -7.86 12.04
CA MET A 119 -0.92 -6.96 12.22
C MET A 119 0.40 -7.72 12.39
N ALA A 120 0.36 -8.99 12.80
CA ALA A 120 1.57 -9.78 13.05
C ALA A 120 2.40 -10.01 11.78
N ASP A 121 1.75 -10.22 10.63
CA ASP A 121 2.45 -10.44 9.37
C ASP A 121 3.18 -9.20 8.87
N PRO A 122 2.57 -8.00 8.78
CA PRO A 122 3.26 -6.75 8.45
C PRO A 122 4.46 -6.45 9.36
N VAL A 123 4.34 -6.73 10.65
CA VAL A 123 5.45 -6.57 11.62
C VAL A 123 6.57 -7.56 11.31
N SER A 124 6.24 -8.81 11.00
CA SER A 124 7.22 -9.83 10.61
C SER A 124 7.96 -9.46 9.33
N VAL A 125 7.25 -8.88 8.35
CA VAL A 125 7.85 -8.34 7.11
C VAL A 125 8.82 -7.20 7.44
N ALA A 126 8.42 -6.26 8.29
CA ALA A 126 9.27 -5.16 8.71
C ALA A 126 10.57 -5.66 9.36
N LYS A 127 10.48 -6.64 10.26
CA LYS A 127 11.64 -7.31 10.86
C LYS A 127 12.51 -8.01 9.82
N TRP A 128 11.89 -8.76 8.90
CA TRP A 128 12.60 -9.44 7.84
C TRP A 128 13.39 -8.47 6.96
N VAL A 129 12.76 -7.36 6.55
CA VAL A 129 13.40 -6.31 5.75
C VAL A 129 14.58 -5.69 6.50
N LYS A 130 14.39 -5.24 7.74
CA LYS A 130 15.46 -4.67 8.57
C LYS A 130 16.66 -5.61 8.71
N THR A 131 16.44 -6.91 8.73
CA THR A 131 17.48 -7.93 8.90
C THR A 131 18.17 -8.30 7.58
N ASN A 132 17.44 -8.35 6.47
CA ASN A 132 17.91 -9.01 5.24
C ASN A 132 18.18 -8.06 4.08
N ILE A 133 17.62 -6.85 4.07
CA ILE A 133 17.58 -6.01 2.86
C ILE A 133 18.97 -5.56 2.37
N LYS A 134 19.97 -5.55 3.24
CA LYS A 134 21.37 -5.28 2.87
C LYS A 134 21.91 -6.26 1.82
N LYS A 135 21.42 -7.51 1.80
CA LYS A 135 21.80 -8.52 0.78
C LYS A 135 21.39 -8.10 -0.63
N TYR A 136 20.44 -7.17 -0.72
CA TYR A 136 19.89 -6.61 -1.96
C TYR A 136 20.32 -5.16 -2.20
N ASN A 137 21.40 -4.72 -1.53
CA ASN A 137 21.89 -3.34 -1.59
C ASN A 137 20.90 -2.29 -1.04
N GLY A 138 20.00 -2.70 -0.13
CA GLY A 138 19.06 -1.80 0.54
C GLY A 138 19.61 -1.24 1.85
N ASP A 139 19.26 0.02 2.13
CA ASP A 139 19.58 0.65 3.40
C ASP A 139 18.55 0.25 4.47
N ALA A 140 19.00 -0.52 5.44
CA ALA A 140 18.15 -0.90 6.59
C ALA A 140 17.75 0.29 7.49
N ASN A 141 18.44 1.44 7.39
CA ASN A 141 18.05 2.66 8.12
C ASN A 141 17.15 3.56 7.28
N GLY A 142 17.19 3.45 5.95
CA GLY A 142 16.34 4.18 5.00
C GLY A 142 15.07 3.41 4.60
N VAL A 143 14.40 2.73 5.55
CA VAL A 143 13.17 1.96 5.28
C VAL A 143 11.94 2.83 5.53
N PHE A 144 11.08 2.91 4.53
CA PHE A 144 9.76 3.54 4.59
C PHE A 144 8.66 2.48 4.62
N LEU A 145 7.62 2.69 5.44
CA LEU A 145 6.38 1.94 5.35
C LEU A 145 5.43 2.69 4.41
N ALA A 146 4.79 2.00 3.51
CA ALA A 146 3.80 2.59 2.62
C ALA A 146 2.60 1.66 2.45
N GLY A 147 1.45 2.20 2.08
CA GLY A 147 0.31 1.36 1.75
C GLY A 147 -0.84 2.15 1.15
N HIS A 148 -1.80 1.41 0.58
CA HIS A 148 -3.03 1.93 0.04
C HIS A 148 -4.22 1.36 0.80
N SER A 149 -5.24 2.19 1.13
CA SER A 149 -6.49 1.73 1.73
C SER A 149 -6.24 0.92 3.03
N ALA A 150 -6.68 -0.33 3.12
CA ALA A 150 -6.40 -1.23 4.25
C ALA A 150 -4.88 -1.37 4.54
N GLY A 151 -4.04 -1.38 3.50
CA GLY A 151 -2.57 -1.38 3.66
C GLY A 151 -2.02 -0.08 4.23
N ALA A 152 -2.63 1.06 3.91
CA ALA A 152 -2.29 2.34 4.51
C ALA A 152 -2.66 2.39 6.01
N HIS A 153 -3.81 1.81 6.37
CA HIS A 153 -4.19 1.61 7.76
C HIS A 153 -3.11 0.81 8.52
N ILE A 154 -2.67 -0.32 7.97
CA ILE A 154 -1.63 -1.18 8.55
C ILE A 154 -0.33 -0.38 8.74
N ALA A 155 0.17 0.28 7.69
CA ALA A 155 1.42 1.03 7.75
C ALA A 155 1.37 2.16 8.80
N VAL A 156 0.28 2.91 8.84
CA VAL A 156 0.10 4.01 9.80
C VAL A 156 -0.12 3.49 11.22
N MET A 157 -0.86 2.37 11.41
CA MET A 157 -1.05 1.77 12.72
C MET A 157 0.30 1.33 13.32
N MET A 158 1.21 0.73 12.54
CA MET A 158 2.56 0.39 12.97
C MET A 158 3.39 1.62 13.38
N ALA A 159 3.15 2.77 12.73
CA ALA A 159 3.87 4.01 13.00
C ALA A 159 3.38 4.73 14.27
N ILE A 160 2.11 4.57 14.62
CA ILE A 160 1.45 5.35 15.68
C ILE A 160 1.28 4.52 16.96
N ASN A 161 0.98 3.22 16.84
CA ASN A 161 0.91 2.34 18.01
C ASN A 161 2.18 1.48 18.12
N PRO A 162 3.12 1.84 19.05
CA PRO A 162 4.39 1.15 19.19
C PRO A 162 4.27 -0.29 19.68
N GLU A 163 3.14 -0.69 20.27
CA GLU A 163 2.94 -2.03 20.81
C GLU A 163 3.08 -3.11 19.74
N TYR A 164 2.63 -2.85 18.51
CA TYR A 164 2.75 -3.82 17.41
C TYR A 164 4.20 -4.13 17.04
N LEU A 165 5.08 -3.13 17.09
CA LEU A 165 6.49 -3.29 16.73
C LEU A 165 7.33 -3.88 17.85
N ALA A 166 6.89 -3.75 19.12
CA ALA A 166 7.64 -4.17 20.30
C ALA A 166 7.94 -5.67 20.30
N GLU A 167 7.01 -6.52 19.86
CA GLU A 167 7.21 -7.98 19.77
C GLU A 167 8.34 -8.35 18.79
N ALA A 168 8.56 -7.54 17.78
CA ALA A 168 9.64 -7.71 16.82
C ALA A 168 10.97 -7.06 17.29
N SER A 169 10.99 -6.43 18.48
CA SER A 169 12.09 -5.59 18.98
C SER A 169 12.38 -4.40 18.06
N LEU A 170 11.32 -3.85 17.46
CA LEU A 170 11.33 -2.65 16.64
C LEU A 170 10.52 -1.54 17.32
N LYS A 171 10.73 -0.31 16.85
CA LYS A 171 9.97 0.88 17.28
C LYS A 171 9.64 1.75 16.06
N PRO A 172 8.62 2.61 16.13
CA PRO A 172 8.22 3.48 15.02
C PRO A 172 9.38 4.25 14.39
N ASN A 173 10.26 4.83 15.19
CA ASN A 173 11.41 5.61 14.71
C ASN A 173 12.57 4.77 14.12
N ASP A 174 12.43 3.46 14.01
CA ASP A 174 13.33 2.64 13.20
C ASP A 174 13.02 2.76 11.70
N PHE A 175 11.92 3.40 11.34
CA PHE A 175 11.53 3.70 9.95
C PHE A 175 11.78 5.17 9.64
N ALA A 176 12.30 5.45 8.43
CA ALA A 176 12.60 6.80 7.98
C ALA A 176 11.36 7.65 7.74
N GLY A 177 10.22 7.01 7.43
CA GLY A 177 8.94 7.67 7.27
C GLY A 177 7.82 6.69 6.91
N VAL A 178 6.58 7.19 6.88
CA VAL A 178 5.40 6.40 6.57
C VAL A 178 4.51 7.11 5.57
N ILE A 179 4.00 6.40 4.58
CA ILE A 179 3.20 6.93 3.48
C ILE A 179 1.86 6.21 3.43
N GLY A 180 0.79 6.92 3.76
CA GLY A 180 -0.57 6.41 3.69
C GLY A 180 -1.34 6.98 2.51
N LEU A 181 -1.72 6.12 1.57
CA LEU A 181 -2.53 6.48 0.41
C LEU A 181 -3.99 6.10 0.67
N ALA A 182 -4.88 7.08 0.84
CA ALA A 182 -6.31 6.90 1.07
C ALA A 182 -6.64 5.90 2.19
N GLY A 183 -5.94 5.97 3.31
CA GLY A 183 -6.14 5.03 4.42
C GLY A 183 -7.27 5.43 5.37
N PRO A 184 -8.01 4.44 5.92
CA PRO A 184 -8.98 4.66 6.97
C PRO A 184 -8.27 4.75 8.33
N TYR A 185 -8.40 5.90 9.01
CA TYR A 185 -7.72 6.18 10.27
C TYR A 185 -8.67 6.64 11.38
N ASP A 186 -9.89 7.08 10.98
CA ASP A 186 -10.97 7.56 11.81
C ASP A 186 -12.30 7.18 11.13
N PHE A 187 -12.62 5.87 11.16
CA PHE A 187 -13.69 5.27 10.34
C PHE A 187 -14.84 4.65 11.13
N LEU A 188 -14.95 4.94 12.43
CA LEU A 188 -16.11 4.56 13.22
C LEU A 188 -17.29 5.52 13.00
N PRO A 189 -18.53 5.04 13.18
CA PRO A 189 -18.93 3.66 13.43
C PRO A 189 -18.85 2.78 12.17
N LEU A 190 -18.53 1.48 12.34
CA LEU A 190 -18.52 0.52 11.23
C LEU A 190 -19.93 0.28 10.72
N LYS A 191 -20.12 0.43 9.40
CA LYS A 191 -21.43 0.21 8.75
C LYS A 191 -21.52 -1.15 8.05
N SER A 192 -20.40 -1.71 7.62
CA SER A 192 -20.35 -3.01 6.96
C SER A 192 -20.34 -4.13 8.01
N ASP A 193 -21.24 -5.11 7.88
CA ASP A 193 -21.26 -6.28 8.76
C ASP A 193 -19.97 -7.10 8.64
N ARG A 194 -19.37 -7.15 7.45
CA ARG A 194 -18.05 -7.76 7.25
C ARG A 194 -16.98 -7.08 8.11
N LEU A 195 -16.93 -5.76 8.13
CA LEU A 195 -15.95 -5.02 8.93
C LEU A 195 -16.22 -5.19 10.44
N LYS A 196 -17.47 -5.28 10.88
CA LYS A 196 -17.79 -5.60 12.28
C LYS A 196 -17.25 -6.97 12.68
N VAL A 197 -17.31 -7.97 11.78
CA VAL A 197 -16.68 -9.28 12.04
C VAL A 197 -15.16 -9.15 12.11
N ILE A 198 -14.55 -8.44 11.19
CA ILE A 198 -13.07 -8.29 11.11
C ILE A 198 -12.51 -7.56 12.34
N PHE A 199 -13.18 -6.50 12.80
CA PHE A 199 -12.71 -5.63 13.87
C PHE A 199 -13.33 -5.91 15.25
N GLY A 200 -14.21 -6.91 15.33
CA GLY A 200 -14.78 -7.37 16.59
C GLY A 200 -15.93 -6.52 17.12
N SER A 201 -16.23 -6.70 18.41
CA SER A 201 -17.35 -6.03 19.08
C SER A 201 -17.20 -4.52 19.13
N ASP A 202 -18.30 -3.79 19.23
CA ASP A 202 -18.34 -2.32 19.30
C ASP A 202 -17.43 -1.77 20.43
N ALA A 203 -17.32 -2.51 21.55
CA ALA A 203 -16.49 -2.14 22.67
C ALA A 203 -14.96 -2.18 22.34
N GLU A 204 -14.56 -2.96 21.33
CA GLU A 204 -13.16 -3.17 20.96
C GLU A 204 -12.75 -2.41 19.69
N GLN A 205 -13.72 -1.98 18.87
CA GLN A 205 -13.46 -1.35 17.56
C GLN A 205 -12.60 -0.08 17.65
N TRP A 206 -12.62 0.63 18.78
CA TRP A 206 -11.76 1.82 18.97
C TRP A 206 -10.28 1.50 18.85
N LYS A 207 -9.86 0.26 19.17
CA LYS A 207 -8.48 -0.21 19.05
C LYS A 207 -7.99 -0.29 17.59
N SER A 208 -8.92 -0.37 16.64
CA SER A 208 -8.60 -0.41 15.21
C SER A 208 -8.36 0.97 14.60
N GLN A 209 -8.58 2.05 15.35
CA GLN A 209 -8.50 3.41 14.82
C GLN A 209 -7.14 4.04 15.12
N PRO A 210 -6.25 4.22 14.12
CA PRO A 210 -4.95 4.86 14.32
C PRO A 210 -5.04 6.20 15.06
N ILE A 211 -6.07 6.98 14.81
CA ILE A 211 -6.26 8.28 15.46
C ILE A 211 -6.29 8.20 16.99
N ASN A 212 -6.65 7.06 17.58
CA ASN A 212 -6.75 6.90 19.02
C ASN A 212 -5.39 6.70 19.73
N PHE A 213 -4.33 6.43 18.97
CA PHE A 213 -2.99 6.14 19.49
C PHE A 213 -1.97 7.27 19.27
N VAL A 214 -2.43 8.41 18.76
CA VAL A 214 -1.54 9.55 18.48
C VAL A 214 -0.98 10.13 19.76
N ASP A 215 0.35 10.09 19.90
CA ASP A 215 1.11 10.68 21.03
C ASP A 215 2.17 11.70 20.57
N GLY A 216 2.27 11.97 19.27
CA GLY A 216 3.21 12.92 18.67
C GLY A 216 4.63 12.37 18.48
N LYS A 217 4.91 11.11 18.79
CA LYS A 217 6.26 10.50 18.67
C LYS A 217 6.45 9.66 17.41
N ASN A 218 5.51 9.76 16.50
CA ASN A 218 5.57 9.04 15.23
C ASN A 218 6.75 9.50 14.34
N PRO A 219 7.29 8.63 13.47
CA PRO A 219 8.18 9.07 12.40
C PRO A 219 7.44 10.04 11.46
N PRO A 220 8.14 10.76 10.58
CA PRO A 220 7.48 11.58 9.57
C PRO A 220 6.40 10.81 8.80
N LEU A 221 5.20 11.39 8.65
CA LEU A 221 4.10 10.80 7.88
C LEU A 221 3.75 11.66 6.67
N LEU A 222 3.51 11.01 5.53
CA LEU A 222 2.79 11.57 4.39
C LEU A 222 1.41 10.92 4.31
N LEU A 223 0.34 11.71 4.45
CA LEU A 223 -1.03 11.27 4.24
C LEU A 223 -1.53 11.84 2.91
N ALA A 224 -1.59 11.01 1.88
CA ALA A 224 -2.07 11.38 0.56
C ALA A 224 -3.56 11.02 0.43
N VAL A 225 -4.39 11.99 0.05
CA VAL A 225 -5.85 11.86 0.07
C VAL A 225 -6.50 12.40 -1.21
N GLY A 226 -7.40 11.60 -1.79
CA GLY A 226 -8.24 12.01 -2.90
C GLY A 226 -9.50 12.70 -2.40
N MET A 227 -9.74 13.95 -2.80
CA MET A 227 -10.86 14.74 -2.30
C MET A 227 -12.22 14.27 -2.84
N LYS A 228 -12.23 13.40 -3.88
CA LYS A 228 -13.43 12.70 -4.40
C LYS A 228 -13.55 11.27 -3.90
N ASP A 229 -12.78 10.86 -2.87
CA ASP A 229 -12.85 9.53 -2.29
C ASP A 229 -14.17 9.33 -1.51
N GLY A 230 -15.06 8.52 -2.09
CA GLY A 230 -16.34 8.14 -1.47
C GLY A 230 -16.28 6.80 -0.73
N THR A 231 -15.15 6.10 -0.77
CA THR A 231 -14.92 4.82 -0.07
C THR A 231 -14.28 5.05 1.29
N VAL A 232 -13.15 5.72 1.30
CA VAL A 232 -12.46 6.19 2.52
C VAL A 232 -12.47 7.71 2.50
N TRP A 233 -13.43 8.28 3.19
CA TRP A 233 -13.68 9.71 3.17
C TRP A 233 -12.43 10.52 3.56
N PRO A 234 -12.18 11.67 2.90
CA PRO A 234 -11.00 12.53 3.14
C PRO A 234 -10.79 12.89 4.61
N ARG A 235 -11.86 12.96 5.39
CA ARG A 235 -11.79 13.23 6.83
C ARG A 235 -10.85 12.31 7.60
N ASN A 236 -10.67 11.05 7.14
CA ASN A 236 -9.76 10.11 7.78
C ASN A 236 -8.33 10.66 7.85
N SER A 237 -7.81 11.11 6.73
CA SER A 237 -6.47 11.72 6.65
C SER A 237 -6.42 13.09 7.31
N ILE A 238 -7.43 13.91 7.11
CA ILE A 238 -7.50 15.29 7.65
C ILE A 238 -7.56 15.27 9.19
N ASN A 239 -8.44 14.44 9.77
CA ASN A 239 -8.58 14.33 11.23
C ASN A 239 -7.31 13.77 11.88
N LEU A 240 -6.72 12.71 11.27
CA LEU A 240 -5.48 12.15 11.76
C LEU A 240 -4.34 13.18 11.72
N ALA A 241 -4.17 13.86 10.59
CA ALA A 241 -3.15 14.89 10.44
C ALA A 241 -3.31 16.03 11.47
N LYS A 242 -4.55 16.47 11.67
CA LYS A 242 -4.84 17.48 12.69
C LYS A 242 -4.41 17.00 14.08
N LYS A 243 -4.81 15.79 14.46
CA LYS A 243 -4.49 15.24 15.78
C LYS A 243 -2.99 15.03 15.98
N ILE A 244 -2.25 14.60 14.94
CA ILE A 244 -0.79 14.48 15.00
C ILE A 244 -0.15 15.85 15.22
N LYS A 245 -0.56 16.89 14.48
CA LYS A 245 -0.06 18.27 14.64
C LYS A 245 -0.37 18.84 16.01
N ASP A 246 -1.59 18.61 16.52
CA ASP A 246 -2.01 19.04 17.86
C ASP A 246 -1.16 18.41 18.99
N ASN A 247 -0.53 17.26 18.70
CA ASN A 247 0.40 16.57 19.60
C ASN A 247 1.89 16.77 19.21
N ASN A 248 2.21 17.76 18.39
CA ASN A 248 3.57 18.11 17.94
C ASN A 248 4.27 17.02 17.11
N GLY A 249 3.54 16.05 16.54
CA GLY A 249 4.06 15.04 15.66
C GLY A 249 4.28 15.59 14.22
N LEU A 250 5.13 14.88 13.46
CA LEU A 250 5.46 15.26 12.09
C LEU A 250 4.48 14.63 11.09
N VAL A 251 3.76 15.44 10.34
CA VAL A 251 2.84 14.98 9.29
C VAL A 251 2.68 15.99 8.18
N GLU A 252 2.75 15.51 6.95
CA GLU A 252 2.40 16.22 5.72
C GLU A 252 1.10 15.65 5.15
N VAL A 253 0.28 16.50 4.52
CA VAL A 253 -0.93 16.09 3.82
C VAL A 253 -0.81 16.51 2.35
N ALA A 254 -0.98 15.56 1.44
CA ALA A 254 -1.08 15.81 0.01
C ALA A 254 -2.51 15.58 -0.46
N GLU A 255 -3.20 16.67 -0.82
CA GLU A 255 -4.59 16.63 -1.26
C GLU A 255 -4.68 16.64 -2.79
N PHE A 256 -5.44 15.69 -3.36
CA PHE A 256 -5.66 15.54 -4.79
C PHE A 256 -7.13 15.81 -5.11
N ALA A 257 -7.43 17.02 -5.58
CA ALA A 257 -8.79 17.55 -5.74
C ALA A 257 -9.69 16.67 -6.63
N ASN A 258 -9.12 15.97 -7.60
CA ASN A 258 -9.86 15.19 -8.59
C ASN A 258 -9.75 13.67 -8.43
N TYR A 259 -9.05 13.16 -7.42
CA TYR A 259 -8.84 11.74 -7.24
C TYR A 259 -9.91 11.12 -6.33
N GLY A 260 -10.40 9.95 -6.74
CA GLY A 260 -11.18 9.03 -5.93
C GLY A 260 -10.28 8.00 -5.24
N HIS A 261 -10.91 7.03 -4.55
CA HIS A 261 -10.18 6.01 -3.78
C HIS A 261 -9.15 5.22 -4.59
N ILE A 262 -9.58 4.71 -5.74
CA ILE A 262 -8.75 3.87 -6.60
C ILE A 262 -7.68 4.69 -7.32
N ASP A 263 -7.96 5.97 -7.65
CA ASP A 263 -6.97 6.86 -8.23
C ASP A 263 -5.73 7.01 -7.34
N MET A 264 -5.90 6.98 -6.01
CA MET A 264 -4.82 7.11 -5.04
C MET A 264 -3.75 6.01 -5.12
N VAL A 265 -3.99 4.97 -5.92
CA VAL A 265 -2.95 3.97 -6.23
C VAL A 265 -2.77 3.77 -7.74
N THR A 266 -3.85 3.77 -8.53
CA THR A 266 -3.74 3.52 -9.98
C THR A 266 -3.03 4.64 -10.73
N LYS A 267 -3.01 5.86 -10.20
CA LYS A 267 -2.20 6.97 -10.71
C LYS A 267 -0.69 6.76 -10.57
N LEU A 268 -0.24 5.72 -9.90
CA LEU A 268 1.15 5.25 -9.97
C LEU A 268 1.43 4.48 -11.27
N ALA A 269 0.41 3.82 -11.85
CA ALA A 269 0.56 3.08 -13.10
C ALA A 269 0.89 4.01 -14.28
N LYS A 270 1.92 3.68 -15.05
CA LYS A 270 2.43 4.50 -16.16
C LYS A 270 1.34 5.03 -17.10
N PRO A 271 0.35 4.21 -17.59
CA PRO A 271 -0.68 4.70 -18.49
C PRO A 271 -1.71 5.64 -17.84
N LEU A 272 -1.82 5.66 -16.50
CA LEU A 272 -2.78 6.47 -15.75
C LEU A 272 -2.13 7.61 -14.96
N ARG A 273 -0.81 7.68 -14.95
CA ARG A 273 0.00 8.59 -14.12
C ARG A 273 -0.23 10.07 -14.41
N GLY A 274 -0.62 10.40 -15.64
CA GLY A 274 -0.82 11.79 -16.06
C GLY A 274 0.47 12.61 -15.93
N ASP A 275 0.40 13.74 -15.22
CA ASP A 275 1.52 14.62 -14.89
C ASP A 275 2.39 14.09 -13.73
N GLY A 276 1.99 12.99 -13.09
CA GLY A 276 2.74 12.30 -12.04
C GLY A 276 2.68 12.97 -10.66
N GLU A 277 1.71 13.83 -10.40
CA GLU A 277 1.63 14.59 -9.15
C GLU A 277 1.65 13.71 -7.88
N LEU A 278 0.96 12.55 -7.87
CA LEU A 278 0.98 11.61 -6.76
C LEU A 278 2.38 11.01 -6.56
N LEU A 279 3.00 10.52 -7.64
CA LEU A 279 4.34 9.94 -7.57
C LEU A 279 5.37 10.99 -7.15
N LYS A 280 5.23 12.24 -7.63
CA LYS A 280 6.08 13.36 -7.24
C LYS A 280 5.94 13.68 -5.74
N ALA A 281 4.72 13.72 -5.20
CA ALA A 281 4.53 13.93 -3.75
C ALA A 281 5.22 12.85 -2.92
N ILE A 282 5.06 11.58 -3.31
CA ILE A 282 5.71 10.44 -2.65
C ILE A 282 7.23 10.56 -2.72
N THR A 283 7.80 10.83 -3.90
CA THR A 283 9.26 10.88 -4.08
C THR A 283 9.88 12.09 -3.39
N LEU A 284 9.20 13.23 -3.37
CA LEU A 284 9.65 14.40 -2.60
C LEU A 284 9.73 14.08 -1.11
N PHE A 285 8.67 13.47 -0.55
CA PHE A 285 8.66 13.05 0.85
C PHE A 285 9.80 12.06 1.17
N ILE A 286 9.98 11.02 0.36
CA ILE A 286 11.05 10.04 0.57
C ILE A 286 12.44 10.71 0.51
N ASN A 287 12.64 11.67 -0.40
CA ASN A 287 13.93 12.31 -0.58
C ASN A 287 14.28 13.34 0.51
N SER A 288 13.26 13.89 1.19
CA SER A 288 13.46 14.84 2.30
C SER A 288 13.73 14.16 3.65
N HIS A 289 13.48 12.88 3.75
CA HIS A 289 13.69 12.05 4.94
C HIS A 289 14.59 10.85 4.64
#